data_7752332219c405322bb66c17e1d1ddbd
#
_entry.id   7752332219c405322bb66c17e1d1ddbd
#
_cell.length_a   1.000
_cell.length_b   1.000
_cell.length_c   1.000
_cell.angle_alpha   90.00
_cell.angle_beta   90.00
_cell.angle_gamma   90.00
#
_symmetry.space_group_name_H-M   'P 1'
#
loop_
_entity.id
_entity.type
_entity.pdbx_description
1 polymer ?
#
loop_
_entity_poly.entity_id
_entity_poly.type
_entity_poly.pdbx_seq_one_letter_code
_entity_poly.pdbx_strand_id
1 'polypeptide(L)'
;MILRGRPVAGPVPHAAPDERIVDAPVSPPFGRPPREVPEQVTGTVLILVVALAFQLAGVSGPAGVALTAIVAAAVAISWAWLRFMPHPVRTGAGLALVKTRRAADGSRIRVLSLGGVWQSATYLDGRRFDPVFAYQRAFDAAFDAEGEMRERFGHGLRRVLAIGGGGFAWPKHAVARHPEVEVEVAEIDPAVIGAARRWFFLDEAEELAEGRLRVRCADGLAVLGETGEPYDAIVSDAFSGAEPVRALAALDAVRSAHARLAPGGVYLANVVSRDGGRDLGFLRDSVATLTEVFAYVKVVPVSDEEYGGEDNYLVAASDADYPLAGAVPFDEGFLGDVIR
;
A
#
# COMPACT_ATOMS: atom_id res chain seq x y z
N MET A 1 8.52 -25.67 -22.64
CA MET A 1 8.04 -26.82 -23.45
C MET A 1 6.59 -26.57 -23.83
N ILE A 2 6.47 -25.99 -24.99
CA ILE A 2 5.37 -25.90 -25.94
C ILE A 2 3.94 -26.06 -25.44
N LEU A 3 3.25 -24.96 -25.31
CA LEU A 3 1.80 -24.89 -25.24
C LEU A 3 1.21 -25.28 -26.63
N ARG A 4 0.58 -26.44 -26.72
CA ARG A 4 -0.24 -26.86 -27.90
C ARG A 4 -1.55 -26.06 -27.87
N GLY A 5 -1.73 -25.23 -28.87
CA GLY A 5 -2.97 -24.53 -29.13
C GLY A 5 -4.18 -25.45 -29.23
N ARG A 6 -5.25 -25.05 -28.56
CA ARG A 6 -6.62 -25.52 -28.84
C ARG A 6 -7.44 -24.41 -29.48
N PRO A 7 -8.41 -24.73 -30.29
CA PRO A 7 -9.10 -23.79 -31.14
C PRO A 7 -10.01 -22.84 -30.35
N VAL A 8 -10.11 -21.63 -30.88
CA VAL A 8 -10.95 -20.52 -30.46
C VAL A 8 -12.40 -20.95 -30.36
N ALA A 9 -12.99 -20.94 -29.19
CA ALA A 9 -14.43 -21.00 -28.98
C ALA A 9 -15.03 -19.61 -29.17
N GLY A 10 -16.15 -19.52 -29.88
CA GLY A 10 -16.84 -18.27 -30.18
C GLY A 10 -17.38 -17.54 -28.93
N PRO A 11 -17.94 -16.33 -29.11
CA PRO A 11 -18.25 -15.41 -28.04
C PRO A 11 -19.29 -15.99 -27.06
N VAL A 12 -18.91 -16.05 -25.80
CA VAL A 12 -19.82 -16.37 -24.69
C VAL A 12 -20.65 -15.12 -24.39
N PRO A 13 -21.97 -15.23 -24.22
CA PRO A 13 -22.80 -14.07 -23.89
C PRO A 13 -22.45 -13.53 -22.51
N HIS A 14 -22.33 -12.21 -22.43
CA HIS A 14 -22.18 -11.47 -21.19
C HIS A 14 -23.31 -11.82 -20.23
N ALA A 15 -23.00 -12.53 -19.16
CA ALA A 15 -23.85 -12.56 -17.98
C ALA A 15 -23.71 -11.21 -17.27
N ALA A 16 -24.82 -10.57 -16.96
CA ALA A 16 -24.86 -9.36 -16.15
C ALA A 16 -24.21 -9.64 -14.77
N PRO A 17 -23.53 -8.66 -14.18
CA PRO A 17 -22.95 -8.84 -12.84
C PRO A 17 -24.08 -9.17 -11.86
N ASP A 18 -23.88 -10.21 -11.08
CA ASP A 18 -24.81 -10.64 -10.02
C ASP A 18 -24.82 -9.56 -8.92
N GLU A 19 -25.90 -8.77 -8.87
CA GLU A 19 -26.17 -7.69 -7.91
C GLU A 19 -26.29 -8.15 -6.44
N ARG A 20 -25.77 -9.29 -6.05
CA ARG A 20 -25.94 -9.87 -4.71
C ARG A 20 -24.71 -9.77 -3.79
N ILE A 21 -23.76 -8.90 -4.09
CA ILE A 21 -22.77 -8.47 -3.10
C ILE A 21 -23.10 -7.02 -2.71
N VAL A 22 -24.32 -6.79 -2.27
CA VAL A 22 -24.74 -5.53 -1.69
C VAL A 22 -25.03 -5.77 -0.22
N ASP A 23 -24.23 -5.10 0.62
CA ASP A 23 -24.62 -4.61 1.94
C ASP A 23 -25.02 -5.63 3.02
N ALA A 24 -24.04 -6.37 3.52
CA ALA A 24 -24.03 -6.53 4.97
C ALA A 24 -23.41 -5.23 5.54
N PRO A 25 -24.12 -4.47 6.40
CA PRO A 25 -23.49 -3.38 7.12
C PRO A 25 -22.45 -4.00 8.03
N VAL A 26 -21.17 -3.89 7.64
CA VAL A 26 -20.06 -4.21 8.53
C VAL A 26 -20.10 -3.14 9.61
N SER A 27 -20.76 -3.45 10.70
CA SER A 27 -20.60 -2.67 11.93
C SER A 27 -19.12 -2.70 12.24
N PRO A 28 -18.42 -1.56 12.29
CA PRO A 28 -17.01 -1.55 12.56
C PRO A 28 -16.79 -2.10 13.98
N PRO A 29 -16.04 -3.19 14.15
CA PRO A 29 -15.67 -3.66 15.49
C PRO A 29 -14.67 -2.72 16.15
N PHE A 30 -14.37 -1.59 15.54
CA PHE A 30 -13.19 -0.80 15.86
C PHE A 30 -13.57 0.44 16.64
N GLY A 31 -12.96 0.52 17.82
CA GLY A 31 -13.01 1.67 18.71
C GLY A 31 -12.75 2.98 17.98
N ARG A 32 -13.14 4.05 18.61
CA ARG A 32 -13.09 5.44 18.13
C ARG A 32 -11.79 5.72 17.38
N PRO A 33 -11.86 6.40 16.22
CA PRO A 33 -10.67 6.85 15.51
C PRO A 33 -9.71 7.56 16.47
N PRO A 34 -8.39 7.44 16.26
CA PRO A 34 -7.43 8.12 17.11
C PRO A 34 -7.86 9.57 17.19
N ARG A 35 -7.86 10.09 18.39
CA ARG A 35 -8.25 11.46 18.71
C ARG A 35 -7.38 12.42 17.88
N GLU A 36 -7.73 12.64 16.62
CA GLU A 36 -7.48 13.97 16.09
C GLU A 36 -8.20 14.89 17.05
N VAL A 37 -7.46 15.79 17.69
CA VAL A 37 -8.05 16.75 18.62
C VAL A 37 -9.28 17.34 17.94
N PRO A 38 -10.51 17.11 18.43
CA PRO A 38 -11.72 17.48 17.72
C PRO A 38 -11.61 18.95 17.32
N GLU A 39 -12.09 19.30 16.13
CA GLU A 39 -12.04 20.70 15.64
C GLU A 39 -12.59 21.67 16.69
N GLN A 40 -13.60 21.24 17.43
CA GLN A 40 -14.20 21.96 18.55
C GLN A 40 -13.22 22.20 19.69
N VAL A 41 -12.37 21.20 20.04
CA VAL A 41 -11.37 21.38 21.12
C VAL A 41 -10.26 22.32 20.66
N THR A 42 -9.84 22.23 19.40
CA THR A 42 -8.81 23.13 18.86
C THR A 42 -9.31 24.55 18.78
N GLY A 43 -10.57 24.75 18.34
CA GLY A 43 -11.21 26.06 18.33
C GLY A 43 -11.39 26.62 19.74
N THR A 44 -11.81 25.80 20.70
CA THR A 44 -11.98 26.22 22.10
C THR A 44 -10.66 26.58 22.75
N VAL A 45 -9.60 25.80 22.52
CA VAL A 45 -8.24 26.10 23.03
C VAL A 45 -7.73 27.42 22.43
N LEU A 46 -7.97 27.67 21.15
CA LEU A 46 -7.61 28.90 20.46
C LEU A 46 -8.31 30.12 21.11
N ILE A 47 -9.61 30.02 21.35
CA ILE A 47 -10.41 31.06 21.99
C ILE A 47 -9.91 31.32 23.41
N LEU A 48 -9.61 30.27 24.19
CA LEU A 48 -9.10 30.40 25.55
C LEU A 48 -7.70 31.02 25.59
N VAL A 49 -6.81 30.69 24.66
CA VAL A 49 -5.47 31.29 24.56
C VAL A 49 -5.58 32.78 24.20
N VAL A 50 -6.47 33.12 23.27
CA VAL A 50 -6.73 34.53 22.91
C VAL A 50 -7.32 35.30 24.10
N ALA A 51 -8.30 34.73 24.80
CA ALA A 51 -8.90 35.34 25.98
C ALA A 51 -7.89 35.51 27.12
N LEU A 52 -7.02 34.50 27.36
CA LEU A 52 -5.95 34.57 28.36
C LEU A 52 -4.91 35.64 27.99
N ALA A 53 -4.57 35.78 26.71
CA ALA A 53 -3.69 36.82 26.19
C ALA A 53 -4.27 38.22 26.45
N PHE A 54 -5.58 38.38 26.28
CA PHE A 54 -6.31 39.60 26.64
C PHE A 54 -6.23 39.92 28.15
N GLN A 55 -6.42 38.93 29.00
CA GLN A 55 -6.34 39.09 30.46
C GLN A 55 -4.91 39.38 30.96
N LEU A 56 -3.92 38.68 30.40
CA LEU A 56 -2.51 38.88 30.77
C LEU A 56 -1.92 40.18 30.25
N ALA A 57 -2.47 40.68 29.12
CA ALA A 57 -1.98 41.93 28.53
C ALA A 57 -2.20 43.13 29.42
N GLY A 58 -3.25 43.15 30.32
CA GLY A 58 -3.52 44.28 31.25
C GLY A 58 -3.33 45.69 30.66
N VAL A 59 -2.96 45.73 29.41
CA VAL A 59 -2.56 46.88 28.63
C VAL A 59 -3.80 47.40 27.90
N SER A 60 -4.42 48.36 28.49
CA SER A 60 -5.51 49.13 27.88
C SER A 60 -4.91 50.07 26.83
N GLY A 61 -5.43 50.02 25.61
CA GLY A 61 -5.05 50.94 24.56
C GLY A 61 -4.55 50.27 23.27
N PRO A 62 -4.13 51.05 22.26
CA PRO A 62 -3.78 50.51 20.91
C PRO A 62 -2.61 49.50 20.96
N ALA A 63 -1.70 49.62 21.91
CA ALA A 63 -0.60 48.66 22.07
C ALA A 63 -1.08 47.30 22.56
N GLY A 64 -2.07 47.23 23.45
CA GLY A 64 -2.67 45.98 23.91
C GLY A 64 -3.46 45.26 22.76
N VAL A 65 -4.19 46.04 21.96
CA VAL A 65 -4.89 45.49 20.80
C VAL A 65 -3.89 44.92 19.78
N ALA A 66 -2.79 45.64 19.51
CA ALA A 66 -1.76 45.18 18.59
C ALA A 66 -1.08 43.90 19.08
N LEU A 67 -0.72 43.80 20.36
CA LEU A 67 -0.09 42.58 20.94
C LEU A 67 -1.04 41.40 20.86
N THR A 68 -2.30 41.57 21.16
CA THR A 68 -3.30 40.51 21.06
C THR A 68 -3.48 40.00 19.65
N ALA A 69 -3.54 40.95 18.69
CA ALA A 69 -3.64 40.57 17.27
C ALA A 69 -2.40 39.76 16.81
N ILE A 70 -1.21 40.12 17.24
CA ILE A 70 0.03 39.40 16.94
C ILE A 70 -0.01 37.97 17.53
N VAL A 71 -0.40 37.83 18.82
CA VAL A 71 -0.52 36.52 19.47
C VAL A 71 -1.58 35.66 18.77
N ALA A 72 -2.75 36.22 18.46
CA ALA A 72 -3.81 35.52 17.77
C ALA A 72 -3.37 35.06 16.36
N ALA A 73 -2.67 35.92 15.63
CA ALA A 73 -2.10 35.56 14.33
C ALA A 73 -1.03 34.48 14.46
N ALA A 74 -0.13 34.55 15.43
CA ALA A 74 0.90 33.52 15.67
C ALA A 74 0.28 32.16 16.02
N VAL A 75 -0.76 32.15 16.88
CA VAL A 75 -1.49 30.91 17.21
C VAL A 75 -2.24 30.35 15.99
N ALA A 76 -2.91 31.20 15.22
CA ALA A 76 -3.59 30.77 14.01
C ALA A 76 -2.64 30.22 12.95
N ILE A 77 -1.48 30.87 12.76
CA ILE A 77 -0.43 30.40 11.85
C ILE A 77 0.15 29.07 12.35
N SER A 78 0.44 28.97 13.65
CA SER A 78 0.96 27.72 14.24
C SER A 78 -0.05 26.57 14.10
N TRP A 79 -1.32 26.86 14.35
CA TRP A 79 -2.40 25.88 14.16
C TRP A 79 -2.52 25.45 12.69
N ALA A 80 -2.54 26.40 11.75
CA ALA A 80 -2.57 26.12 10.32
C ALA A 80 -1.33 25.33 9.89
N TRP A 81 -0.15 25.68 10.43
CA TRP A 81 1.07 24.93 10.21
C TRP A 81 0.95 23.48 10.65
N LEU A 82 0.54 23.24 11.89
CA LEU A 82 0.39 21.88 12.44
C LEU A 82 -0.67 21.04 11.70
N ARG A 83 -1.69 21.73 11.15
CA ARG A 83 -2.82 21.04 10.49
C ARG A 83 -2.65 20.82 9.00
N PHE A 84 -2.05 21.74 8.29
CA PHE A 84 -2.04 21.75 6.82
C PHE A 84 -0.66 21.63 6.19
N MET A 85 0.39 21.94 6.93
CA MET A 85 1.74 21.88 6.40
C MET A 85 2.20 20.45 6.21
N PRO A 86 2.96 20.17 5.12
CA PRO A 86 3.58 18.86 4.94
C PRO A 86 4.58 18.59 6.06
N HIS A 87 4.53 17.38 6.63
CA HIS A 87 5.50 16.93 7.61
C HIS A 87 6.68 16.29 6.88
N PRO A 88 7.88 16.87 6.95
CA PRO A 88 9.07 16.30 6.32
C PRO A 88 9.56 15.07 7.09
N VAL A 89 9.90 14.03 6.36
CA VAL A 89 10.52 12.79 6.86
C VAL A 89 11.80 12.55 6.06
N ARG A 90 12.92 12.46 6.73
CA ARG A 90 14.19 12.10 6.08
C ARG A 90 14.28 10.60 5.97
N THR A 91 14.16 10.09 4.76
CA THR A 91 14.26 8.67 4.41
C THR A 91 15.59 8.39 3.74
N GLY A 92 15.97 7.12 3.66
CA GLY A 92 17.15 6.68 2.92
C GLY A 92 17.11 7.03 1.43
N ALA A 93 15.90 7.10 0.86
CA ALA A 93 15.68 7.49 -0.54
C ALA A 93 15.52 9.01 -0.75
N GLY A 94 15.59 9.82 0.32
CA GLY A 94 15.51 11.28 0.24
C GLY A 94 14.48 11.90 1.19
N LEU A 95 14.07 13.14 0.90
CA LEU A 95 13.10 13.87 1.71
C LEU A 95 11.67 13.51 1.29
N ALA A 96 11.00 12.72 2.09
CA ALA A 96 9.58 12.45 1.93
C ALA A 96 8.73 13.50 2.67
N LEU A 97 7.49 13.68 2.21
CA LEU A 97 6.53 14.60 2.80
C LEU A 97 5.24 13.86 3.11
N VAL A 98 4.78 13.96 4.35
CA VAL A 98 3.45 13.51 4.77
C VAL A 98 2.49 14.68 4.65
N LYS A 99 1.43 14.53 3.85
CA LYS A 99 0.45 15.59 3.54
C LYS A 99 -0.97 15.07 3.70
N THR A 100 -1.89 15.94 4.15
CA THR A 100 -3.33 15.64 4.08
C THR A 100 -3.90 16.18 2.78
N ARG A 101 -4.72 15.38 2.11
CA ARG A 101 -5.37 15.68 0.83
C ARG A 101 -6.84 15.28 0.88
N ARG A 102 -7.60 15.69 -0.13
CA ARG A 102 -8.94 15.14 -0.41
C ARG A 102 -8.83 14.14 -1.54
N ALA A 103 -9.46 12.99 -1.36
CA ALA A 103 -9.70 12.01 -2.42
C ALA A 103 -10.81 12.52 -3.35
N ALA A 104 -11.00 11.88 -4.49
CA ALA A 104 -12.02 12.27 -5.47
C ALA A 104 -13.44 12.17 -4.90
N ASP A 105 -13.71 11.21 -4.00
CA ASP A 105 -14.96 11.07 -3.26
C ASP A 105 -15.17 12.15 -2.16
N GLY A 106 -14.23 13.10 -2.03
CA GLY A 106 -14.23 14.15 -1.03
C GLY A 106 -13.71 13.73 0.34
N SER A 107 -13.43 12.47 0.57
CA SER A 107 -12.86 11.97 1.83
C SER A 107 -11.46 12.54 2.08
N ARG A 108 -11.08 12.57 3.35
CA ARG A 108 -9.73 13.02 3.73
C ARG A 108 -8.78 11.85 3.72
N ILE A 109 -7.67 12.01 3.03
CA ILE A 109 -6.57 11.02 3.01
C ILE A 109 -5.27 11.67 3.46
N ARG A 110 -4.41 10.86 4.03
CA ARG A 110 -3.02 11.20 4.32
C ARG A 110 -2.13 10.49 3.31
N VAL A 111 -1.21 11.24 2.71
CA VAL A 111 -0.34 10.76 1.63
C VAL A 111 1.11 10.89 2.06
N LEU A 112 1.88 9.84 1.85
CA LEU A 112 3.34 9.86 1.86
C LEU A 112 3.81 10.11 0.43
N SER A 113 4.59 11.17 0.20
CA SER A 113 5.14 11.47 -1.12
C SER A 113 6.66 11.66 -1.07
N LEU A 114 7.37 11.13 -2.05
CA LEU A 114 8.80 11.25 -2.22
C LEU A 114 9.09 11.71 -3.65
N GLY A 115 9.88 12.77 -3.80
CA GLY A 115 10.18 13.32 -5.13
C GLY A 115 8.96 13.81 -5.93
N GLY A 116 7.83 14.08 -5.25
CA GLY A 116 6.56 14.47 -5.89
C GLY A 116 5.63 13.29 -6.22
N VAL A 117 6.14 12.07 -6.21
CA VAL A 117 5.37 10.83 -6.44
C VAL A 117 4.73 10.36 -5.13
N TRP A 118 3.49 9.90 -5.19
CA TRP A 118 2.77 9.35 -4.05
C TRP A 118 3.16 7.89 -3.82
N GLN A 119 3.80 7.63 -2.70
CA GLN A 119 4.26 6.29 -2.32
C GLN A 119 3.18 5.48 -1.63
N SER A 120 2.36 6.13 -0.82
CA SER A 120 1.28 5.47 -0.09
C SER A 120 0.26 6.48 0.39
N ALA A 121 -0.95 6.00 0.67
CA ALA A 121 -2.00 6.80 1.27
C ALA A 121 -2.84 5.99 2.27
N THR A 122 -3.54 6.69 3.17
CA THR A 122 -4.50 6.11 4.10
C THR A 122 -5.68 7.05 4.28
N TYR A 123 -6.90 6.51 4.39
CA TYR A 123 -8.06 7.28 4.79
C TYR A 123 -7.94 7.76 6.24
N LEU A 124 -8.53 8.92 6.54
CA LEU A 124 -8.57 9.51 7.89
C LEU A 124 -9.94 9.32 8.56
N ASP A 125 -10.69 8.32 8.13
CA ASP A 125 -12.00 7.96 8.64
C ASP A 125 -12.04 6.47 9.06
N GLY A 126 -13.22 5.88 9.14
CA GLY A 126 -13.39 4.46 9.48
C GLY A 126 -12.71 3.48 8.52
N ARG A 127 -12.36 3.91 7.32
CA ARG A 127 -11.68 3.12 6.27
C ARG A 127 -10.14 3.16 6.38
N ARG A 128 -9.56 3.60 7.50
CA ARG A 128 -8.10 3.80 7.66
C ARG A 128 -7.23 2.57 7.36
N PHE A 129 -7.83 1.37 7.35
CA PHE A 129 -7.15 0.14 6.96
C PHE A 129 -7.48 -0.30 5.53
N ASP A 130 -8.38 0.38 4.84
CA ASP A 130 -8.66 0.09 3.44
C ASP A 130 -7.62 0.79 2.54
N PRO A 131 -7.07 0.11 1.53
CA PRO A 131 -6.13 0.72 0.60
C PRO A 131 -6.79 1.82 -0.23
N VAL A 132 -6.12 2.96 -0.33
CA VAL A 132 -6.59 4.08 -1.16
C VAL A 132 -6.33 3.80 -2.64
N PHE A 133 -5.15 3.28 -2.98
CA PHE A 133 -4.75 3.07 -4.38
C PHE A 133 -5.23 1.73 -4.92
N ALA A 134 -5.59 1.72 -6.20
CA ALA A 134 -6.09 0.54 -6.90
C ALA A 134 -5.06 -0.60 -6.91
N TYR A 135 -3.78 -0.28 -7.15
CA TYR A 135 -2.73 -1.30 -7.19
C TYR A 135 -2.55 -2.04 -5.84
N GLN A 136 -2.76 -1.33 -4.73
CA GLN A 136 -2.69 -1.96 -3.41
C GLN A 136 -3.87 -2.90 -3.18
N ARG A 137 -5.08 -2.56 -3.68
CA ARG A 137 -6.23 -3.47 -3.66
C ARG A 137 -6.02 -4.70 -4.54
N ALA A 138 -5.28 -4.55 -5.65
CA ALA A 138 -4.99 -5.65 -6.55
C ALA A 138 -4.19 -6.80 -5.89
N PHE A 139 -3.47 -6.55 -4.81
CA PHE A 139 -2.81 -7.61 -4.04
C PHE A 139 -3.79 -8.56 -3.34
N ASP A 140 -5.07 -8.23 -3.26
CA ASP A 140 -6.12 -9.16 -2.78
C ASP A 140 -6.28 -10.37 -3.70
N ALA A 141 -5.68 -10.35 -4.90
CA ALA A 141 -5.51 -11.51 -5.76
C ALA A 141 -4.87 -12.73 -5.05
N ALA A 142 -4.09 -12.50 -3.98
CA ALA A 142 -3.60 -13.60 -3.12
C ALA A 142 -4.77 -14.36 -2.45
N PHE A 143 -5.80 -13.63 -2.00
CA PHE A 143 -6.98 -14.23 -1.37
C PHE A 143 -7.91 -14.89 -2.38
N ASP A 144 -7.96 -14.38 -3.63
CA ASP A 144 -8.74 -14.99 -4.70
C ASP A 144 -8.23 -16.41 -5.04
N ALA A 145 -6.92 -16.66 -4.87
CA ALA A 145 -6.30 -17.97 -5.10
C ALA A 145 -6.57 -18.96 -3.94
N GLU A 146 -7.01 -18.50 -2.76
CA GLU A 146 -7.07 -19.32 -1.55
C GLU A 146 -7.95 -20.56 -1.68
N GLY A 147 -9.10 -20.43 -2.34
CA GLY A 147 -10.04 -21.54 -2.53
C GLY A 147 -9.41 -22.71 -3.27
N GLU A 148 -8.80 -22.44 -4.41
CA GLU A 148 -8.09 -23.46 -5.20
C GLU A 148 -6.82 -23.95 -4.51
N MET A 149 -6.10 -23.07 -3.82
CA MET A 149 -4.92 -23.44 -3.03
C MET A 149 -5.31 -24.48 -1.96
N ARG A 150 -6.41 -24.27 -1.26
CA ARG A 150 -6.93 -25.20 -0.24
C ARG A 150 -7.35 -26.54 -0.85
N GLU A 151 -8.03 -26.51 -1.97
CA GLU A 151 -8.48 -27.72 -2.67
C GLU A 151 -7.31 -28.54 -3.23
N ARG A 152 -6.32 -27.88 -3.84
CA ARG A 152 -5.22 -28.57 -4.56
C ARG A 152 -4.05 -28.93 -3.70
N PHE A 153 -3.75 -28.15 -2.64
CA PHE A 153 -2.54 -28.30 -1.82
C PHE A 153 -2.84 -28.55 -0.35
N GLY A 154 -4.12 -28.46 0.09
CA GLY A 154 -4.55 -28.75 1.45
C GLY A 154 -4.28 -27.64 2.47
N HIS A 155 -3.82 -26.47 2.04
CA HIS A 155 -3.63 -25.28 2.88
C HIS A 155 -4.20 -24.05 2.20
N GLY A 156 -4.60 -23.05 2.99
CA GLY A 156 -5.02 -21.74 2.51
C GLY A 156 -3.97 -20.70 2.77
N LEU A 157 -4.34 -19.44 2.55
CA LEU A 157 -3.49 -18.28 2.78
C LEU A 157 -3.39 -18.02 4.29
N ARG A 158 -2.24 -18.26 4.89
CA ARG A 158 -1.97 -18.11 6.33
C ARG A 158 -0.78 -17.20 6.60
N ARG A 159 0.30 -17.37 5.86
CA ARG A 159 1.56 -16.65 6.07
C ARG A 159 1.93 -15.88 4.83
N VAL A 160 2.05 -14.57 4.99
CA VAL A 160 2.39 -13.66 3.90
C VAL A 160 3.64 -12.88 4.26
N LEU A 161 4.56 -12.78 3.31
CA LEU A 161 5.66 -11.83 3.35
C LEU A 161 5.32 -10.63 2.44
N ALA A 162 5.34 -9.44 2.99
CA ALA A 162 5.31 -8.21 2.21
C ALA A 162 6.70 -7.56 2.20
N ILE A 163 7.24 -7.25 1.04
CA ILE A 163 8.51 -6.56 0.84
C ILE A 163 8.22 -5.14 0.41
N GLY A 164 8.61 -4.17 1.24
CA GLY A 164 8.22 -2.78 1.16
C GLY A 164 7.01 -2.49 2.06
N GLY A 165 7.17 -1.48 2.91
CA GLY A 165 6.11 -1.07 3.85
C GLY A 165 5.38 0.18 3.40
N GLY A 166 6.12 1.24 3.07
CA GLY A 166 5.52 2.55 2.80
C GLY A 166 4.59 3.01 3.92
N GLY A 167 3.32 3.23 3.61
CA GLY A 167 2.26 3.49 4.60
C GLY A 167 1.61 2.23 5.15
N PHE A 168 2.13 1.05 4.84
CA PHE A 168 1.61 -0.27 5.23
C PHE A 168 0.13 -0.47 4.83
N ALA A 169 -0.29 0.08 3.68
CA ALA A 169 -1.69 0.11 3.31
C ALA A 169 -2.26 -1.30 3.15
N TRP A 170 -1.68 -2.15 2.29
CA TRP A 170 -2.15 -3.52 2.11
C TRP A 170 -1.88 -4.44 3.31
N PRO A 171 -0.71 -4.43 3.99
CA PRO A 171 -0.52 -5.23 5.19
C PRO A 171 -1.55 -4.98 6.28
N LYS A 172 -1.92 -3.72 6.52
CA LYS A 172 -2.98 -3.35 7.48
C LYS A 172 -4.34 -3.88 7.04
N HIS A 173 -4.66 -3.77 5.75
CA HIS A 173 -5.88 -4.28 5.16
C HIS A 173 -5.97 -5.80 5.33
N ALA A 174 -4.92 -6.53 4.96
CA ALA A 174 -4.89 -7.97 5.03
C ALA A 174 -5.19 -8.49 6.46
N VAL A 175 -4.50 -7.97 7.49
CA VAL A 175 -4.74 -8.44 8.87
C VAL A 175 -6.07 -7.99 9.45
N ALA A 176 -6.63 -6.88 8.95
CA ALA A 176 -7.92 -6.37 9.39
C ALA A 176 -9.11 -7.12 8.78
N ARG A 177 -8.95 -7.60 7.53
CA ARG A 177 -10.01 -8.31 6.79
C ARG A 177 -9.94 -9.82 6.94
N HIS A 178 -8.75 -10.37 7.17
CA HIS A 178 -8.47 -11.80 7.24
C HIS A 178 -7.87 -12.15 8.61
N PRO A 179 -8.69 -12.47 9.61
CA PRO A 179 -8.23 -12.67 10.99
C PRO A 179 -7.34 -13.91 11.18
N GLU A 180 -7.29 -14.80 10.20
CA GLU A 180 -6.44 -16.00 10.19
C GLU A 180 -5.06 -15.78 9.54
N VAL A 181 -4.85 -14.62 8.92
CA VAL A 181 -3.61 -14.35 8.16
C VAL A 181 -2.58 -13.65 9.03
N GLU A 182 -1.35 -14.15 8.97
CA GLU A 182 -0.16 -13.51 9.52
C GLU A 182 0.59 -12.81 8.39
N VAL A 183 0.94 -11.55 8.59
CA VAL A 183 1.71 -10.76 7.63
C VAL A 183 3.03 -10.33 8.28
N GLU A 184 4.12 -10.75 7.68
CA GLU A 184 5.45 -10.24 7.97
C GLU A 184 5.82 -9.17 6.94
N VAL A 185 6.24 -8.00 7.38
CA VAL A 185 6.63 -6.91 6.48
C VAL A 185 8.11 -6.61 6.64
N ALA A 186 8.88 -6.71 5.56
CA ALA A 186 10.26 -6.27 5.50
C ALA A 186 10.31 -4.84 4.91
N GLU A 187 10.60 -3.86 5.75
CA GLU A 187 10.82 -2.47 5.35
C GLU A 187 12.24 -2.07 5.73
N ILE A 188 13.03 -1.64 4.75
CA ILE A 188 14.45 -1.34 4.96
C ILE A 188 14.68 -0.01 5.70
N ASP A 189 13.74 0.93 5.60
CA ASP A 189 13.92 2.28 6.11
C ASP A 189 13.20 2.49 7.45
N PRO A 190 13.94 2.62 8.58
CA PRO A 190 13.33 2.87 9.87
C PRO A 190 12.56 4.20 9.93
N ALA A 191 12.90 5.20 9.08
CA ALA A 191 12.17 6.46 9.03
C ALA A 191 10.79 6.29 8.37
N VAL A 192 10.67 5.39 7.39
CA VAL A 192 9.39 5.00 6.78
C VAL A 192 8.52 4.29 7.82
N ILE A 193 9.06 3.32 8.56
CA ILE A 193 8.36 2.65 9.65
C ILE A 193 7.89 3.67 10.69
N GLY A 194 8.77 4.60 11.11
CA GLY A 194 8.41 5.66 12.05
C GLY A 194 7.32 6.59 11.55
N ALA A 195 7.31 6.90 10.25
CA ALA A 195 6.26 7.69 9.62
C ALA A 195 4.94 6.92 9.57
N ALA A 196 4.98 5.62 9.27
CA ALA A 196 3.80 4.77 9.25
C ALA A 196 3.13 4.66 10.64
N ARG A 197 3.92 4.49 11.70
CA ARG A 197 3.43 4.51 13.08
C ARG A 197 2.77 5.84 13.42
N ARG A 198 3.46 6.94 13.13
CA ARG A 198 3.00 8.27 13.53
C ARG A 198 1.77 8.77 12.75
N TRP A 199 1.65 8.45 11.46
CA TRP A 199 0.68 9.09 10.58
C TRP A 199 -0.21 8.16 9.77
N PHE A 200 0.10 6.85 9.72
CA PHE A 200 -0.62 5.89 8.88
C PHE A 200 -1.25 4.74 9.67
N PHE A 201 -1.46 4.93 10.98
CA PHE A 201 -2.19 4.00 11.86
C PHE A 201 -1.55 2.60 11.95
N LEU A 202 -0.21 2.50 11.80
CA LEU A 202 0.47 1.21 11.88
C LEU A 202 0.38 0.60 13.29
N ASP A 203 0.57 1.42 14.36
CA ASP A 203 0.47 0.94 15.74
C ASP A 203 -0.93 0.37 16.05
N GLU A 204 -1.99 1.01 15.53
CA GLU A 204 -3.36 0.51 15.70
C GLU A 204 -3.59 -0.80 14.95
N ALA A 205 -2.98 -0.97 13.77
CA ALA A 205 -3.07 -2.20 13.02
C ALA A 205 -2.31 -3.35 13.70
N GLU A 206 -1.13 -3.08 14.29
CA GLU A 206 -0.39 -4.06 15.08
C GLU A 206 -1.18 -4.47 16.34
N GLU A 207 -1.80 -3.51 17.02
CA GLU A 207 -2.67 -3.79 18.17
C GLU A 207 -3.87 -4.65 17.79
N LEU A 208 -4.57 -4.30 16.68
CA LEU A 208 -5.67 -5.08 16.14
C LEU A 208 -5.24 -6.49 15.74
N ALA A 209 -4.08 -6.61 15.15
CA ALA A 209 -3.59 -7.88 14.64
C ALA A 209 -3.13 -8.85 15.75
N GLU A 210 -2.98 -8.40 17.00
CA GLU A 210 -2.62 -9.25 18.15
C GLU A 210 -1.37 -10.13 17.86
N GLY A 211 -0.34 -9.55 17.22
CA GLY A 211 0.91 -10.22 16.86
C GLY A 211 0.93 -10.87 15.48
N ARG A 212 -0.17 -10.88 14.73
CA ARG A 212 -0.24 -11.38 13.34
C ARG A 212 0.40 -10.41 12.32
N LEU A 213 0.54 -9.14 12.64
CA LEU A 213 1.30 -8.17 11.85
C LEU A 213 2.68 -7.99 12.48
N ARG A 214 3.73 -8.41 11.77
CA ARG A 214 5.11 -8.31 12.23
C ARG A 214 5.90 -7.39 11.31
N VAL A 215 6.43 -6.31 11.84
CA VAL A 215 7.23 -5.35 11.09
C VAL A 215 8.71 -5.57 11.40
N ARG A 216 9.49 -5.83 10.35
CA ARG A 216 10.95 -5.97 10.42
C ARG A 216 11.62 -4.81 9.71
N CYS A 217 12.50 -4.11 10.41
CA CYS A 217 13.42 -3.19 9.76
C CYS A 217 14.57 -4.00 9.13
N ALA A 218 14.36 -4.44 7.88
CA ALA A 218 15.28 -5.36 7.19
C ALA A 218 15.22 -5.18 5.67
N ASP A 219 16.32 -5.53 5.02
CA ASP A 219 16.37 -5.65 3.57
C ASP A 219 15.56 -6.87 3.10
N GLY A 220 14.63 -6.65 2.15
CA GLY A 220 13.80 -7.71 1.58
C GLY A 220 14.61 -8.84 0.94
N LEU A 221 15.74 -8.54 0.29
CA LEU A 221 16.65 -9.54 -0.27
C LEU A 221 17.25 -10.43 0.84
N ALA A 222 17.66 -9.83 1.94
CA ALA A 222 18.18 -10.58 3.08
C ALA A 222 17.12 -11.53 3.67
N VAL A 223 15.86 -11.03 3.80
CA VAL A 223 14.73 -11.84 4.30
C VAL A 223 14.40 -12.99 3.36
N LEU A 224 14.44 -12.79 2.04
CA LEU A 224 14.26 -13.87 1.06
C LEU A 224 15.35 -14.94 1.14
N GLY A 225 16.58 -14.55 1.50
CA GLY A 225 17.71 -15.47 1.69
C GLY A 225 17.69 -16.26 3.01
N GLU A 226 16.81 -15.95 3.94
CA GLU A 226 16.70 -16.66 5.22
C GLU A 226 16.07 -18.04 5.04
N THR A 227 16.40 -18.95 5.96
CA THR A 227 15.72 -20.25 6.09
C THR A 227 14.58 -20.12 7.10
N GLY A 228 13.47 -20.79 6.85
CA GLY A 228 12.32 -20.77 7.77
C GLY A 228 11.11 -21.45 7.14
N GLU A 229 9.99 -21.36 7.83
CA GLU A 229 8.71 -21.84 7.29
C GLU A 229 8.35 -21.09 6.02
N PRO A 230 7.79 -21.77 5.02
CA PRO A 230 7.43 -21.17 3.75
C PRO A 230 6.27 -20.15 3.93
N TYR A 231 6.14 -19.25 2.98
CA TYR A 231 5.02 -18.32 2.86
C TYR A 231 4.01 -18.83 1.84
N ASP A 232 2.73 -18.62 2.09
CA ASP A 232 1.67 -18.92 1.13
C ASP A 232 1.57 -17.84 0.04
N ALA A 233 1.97 -16.61 0.39
CA ALA A 233 2.12 -15.51 -0.57
C ALA A 233 3.32 -14.63 -0.25
N ILE A 234 3.94 -14.09 -1.29
CA ILE A 234 4.96 -13.03 -1.20
C ILE A 234 4.49 -11.86 -2.06
N VAL A 235 4.38 -10.68 -1.43
CA VAL A 235 3.99 -9.44 -2.09
C VAL A 235 5.20 -8.51 -2.17
N SER A 236 5.61 -8.14 -3.38
CA SER A 236 6.74 -7.24 -3.63
C SER A 236 6.23 -5.87 -4.08
N ASP A 237 6.29 -4.89 -3.18
CA ASP A 237 5.89 -3.49 -3.40
C ASP A 237 7.01 -2.54 -2.92
N ALA A 238 8.24 -2.78 -3.38
CA ALA A 238 9.42 -2.04 -2.94
C ALA A 238 9.91 -1.07 -4.00
N PHE A 239 9.98 0.20 -3.61
CA PHE A 239 10.42 1.30 -4.44
C PHE A 239 11.51 2.12 -3.75
N SER A 240 12.43 2.66 -4.55
CA SER A 240 13.40 3.68 -4.13
C SER A 240 13.03 5.01 -4.81
N GLY A 241 12.19 5.80 -4.16
CA GLY A 241 11.55 6.95 -4.80
C GLY A 241 10.52 6.51 -5.85
N ALA A 242 10.65 7.00 -7.07
CA ALA A 242 9.80 6.62 -8.20
C ALA A 242 10.26 5.33 -8.91
N GLU A 243 11.42 4.79 -8.53
CA GLU A 243 12.02 3.64 -9.22
C GLU A 243 11.77 2.34 -8.45
N PRO A 244 11.32 1.27 -9.12
CA PRO A 244 11.24 -0.04 -8.50
C PRO A 244 12.66 -0.53 -8.16
N VAL A 245 12.77 -1.31 -7.09
CA VAL A 245 14.05 -1.89 -6.68
C VAL A 245 14.38 -3.06 -7.61
N ARG A 246 15.14 -2.77 -8.69
CA ARG A 246 15.51 -3.77 -9.72
C ARG A 246 16.15 -5.03 -9.16
N ALA A 247 16.89 -4.93 -8.07
CA ALA A 247 17.53 -6.09 -7.42
C ALA A 247 16.51 -7.13 -6.93
N LEU A 248 15.28 -6.71 -6.55
CA LEU A 248 14.21 -7.62 -6.16
C LEU A 248 13.53 -8.31 -7.36
N ALA A 249 13.66 -7.74 -8.56
CA ALA A 249 13.19 -8.33 -9.80
C ALA A 249 14.26 -9.20 -10.50
N ALA A 250 15.50 -9.22 -9.98
CA ALA A 250 16.57 -10.01 -10.55
C ALA A 250 16.36 -11.53 -10.36
N LEU A 251 16.88 -12.31 -11.27
CA LEU A 251 16.67 -13.76 -11.33
C LEU A 251 16.98 -14.48 -10.01
N ASP A 252 18.06 -14.09 -9.33
CA ASP A 252 18.45 -14.72 -8.05
C ASP A 252 17.49 -14.35 -6.91
N ALA A 253 16.95 -13.13 -6.90
CA ALA A 253 15.92 -12.73 -5.94
C ALA A 253 14.60 -13.46 -6.20
N VAL A 254 14.20 -13.60 -7.47
CA VAL A 254 13.00 -14.33 -7.88
C VAL A 254 13.11 -15.82 -7.53
N ARG A 255 14.30 -16.43 -7.72
CA ARG A 255 14.56 -17.80 -7.28
C ARG A 255 14.48 -17.95 -5.76
N SER A 256 15.01 -16.97 -5.03
CA SER A 256 14.91 -16.97 -3.56
C SER A 256 13.46 -16.83 -3.11
N ALA A 257 12.68 -15.96 -3.73
CA ALA A 257 11.25 -15.83 -3.46
C ALA A 257 10.50 -17.15 -3.74
N HIS A 258 10.75 -17.78 -4.89
CA HIS A 258 10.17 -19.06 -5.25
C HIS A 258 10.50 -20.16 -4.21
N ALA A 259 11.76 -20.24 -3.78
CA ALA A 259 12.21 -21.22 -2.78
C ALA A 259 11.59 -20.99 -1.38
N ARG A 260 11.09 -19.78 -1.12
CA ARG A 260 10.42 -19.40 0.12
C ARG A 260 8.90 -19.58 0.08
N LEU A 261 8.32 -19.90 -1.08
CA LEU A 261 6.90 -20.18 -1.21
C LEU A 261 6.56 -21.62 -0.82
N ALA A 262 5.40 -21.78 -0.22
CA ALA A 262 4.77 -23.08 -0.02
C ALA A 262 4.34 -23.68 -1.37
N PRO A 263 4.12 -25.00 -1.48
CA PRO A 263 3.58 -25.60 -2.69
C PRO A 263 2.27 -24.92 -3.12
N GLY A 264 2.23 -24.38 -4.35
CA GLY A 264 1.09 -23.61 -4.84
C GLY A 264 1.00 -22.19 -4.30
N GLY A 265 2.01 -21.71 -3.59
CA GLY A 265 2.07 -20.31 -3.13
C GLY A 265 2.16 -19.32 -4.29
N VAL A 266 1.79 -18.07 -4.03
CA VAL A 266 1.72 -17.01 -5.04
C VAL A 266 2.75 -15.91 -4.78
N TYR A 267 3.39 -15.43 -5.85
CA TYR A 267 4.23 -14.24 -5.84
C TYR A 267 3.49 -13.12 -6.56
N LEU A 268 3.35 -11.98 -5.92
CA LEU A 268 2.68 -10.79 -6.46
C LEU A 268 3.65 -9.61 -6.46
N ALA A 269 3.79 -8.92 -7.58
CA ALA A 269 4.63 -7.74 -7.69
C ALA A 269 3.86 -6.56 -8.27
N ASN A 270 4.05 -5.39 -7.67
CA ASN A 270 3.68 -4.11 -8.27
C ASN A 270 4.79 -3.68 -9.22
N VAL A 271 4.47 -3.54 -10.49
CA VAL A 271 5.38 -3.06 -11.53
C VAL A 271 4.79 -1.79 -12.14
N VAL A 272 5.58 -0.74 -12.17
CA VAL A 272 5.16 0.56 -12.69
C VAL A 272 5.78 0.78 -14.05
N SER A 273 4.96 1.18 -15.03
CA SER A 273 5.46 1.66 -16.33
C SER A 273 5.89 3.12 -16.23
N ARG A 274 6.74 3.54 -17.16
CA ARG A 274 7.15 4.93 -17.28
C ARG A 274 6.36 5.62 -18.40
N ASP A 275 6.41 6.95 -18.41
CA ASP A 275 5.85 7.80 -19.45
C ASP A 275 4.36 7.51 -19.75
N GLY A 276 3.55 7.27 -18.71
CA GLY A 276 2.11 7.01 -18.86
C GLY A 276 1.84 5.76 -19.69
N GLY A 277 2.49 4.64 -19.37
CA GLY A 277 2.29 3.35 -20.03
C GLY A 277 3.03 3.17 -21.36
N ARG A 278 3.85 4.15 -21.77
CA ARG A 278 4.59 4.06 -23.05
C ARG A 278 5.88 3.26 -22.94
N ASP A 279 6.53 3.29 -21.78
CA ASP A 279 7.73 2.49 -21.51
C ASP A 279 7.39 1.29 -20.63
N LEU A 280 7.24 0.15 -21.28
CA LEU A 280 6.98 -1.15 -20.65
C LEU A 280 8.27 -1.97 -20.46
N GLY A 281 9.44 -1.39 -20.63
CA GLY A 281 10.71 -2.12 -20.60
C GLY A 281 10.88 -2.91 -19.31
N PHE A 282 10.70 -2.27 -18.15
CA PHE A 282 10.84 -2.95 -16.87
C PHE A 282 9.75 -4.01 -16.62
N LEU A 283 8.51 -3.79 -17.09
CA LEU A 283 7.45 -4.79 -17.02
C LEU A 283 7.82 -6.03 -17.83
N ARG A 284 8.26 -5.84 -19.08
CA ARG A 284 8.67 -6.92 -19.99
C ARG A 284 9.83 -7.74 -19.43
N ASP A 285 10.84 -7.06 -18.86
CA ASP A 285 12.00 -7.69 -18.23
C ASP A 285 11.58 -8.47 -16.96
N SER A 286 10.69 -7.90 -16.16
CA SER A 286 10.18 -8.55 -14.95
C SER A 286 9.37 -9.80 -15.28
N VAL A 287 8.49 -9.72 -16.29
CA VAL A 287 7.70 -10.89 -16.74
C VAL A 287 8.63 -11.96 -17.32
N ALA A 288 9.63 -11.59 -18.14
CA ALA A 288 10.63 -12.53 -18.65
C ALA A 288 11.39 -13.23 -17.51
N THR A 289 11.79 -12.48 -16.49
CA THR A 289 12.50 -13.04 -15.34
C THR A 289 11.64 -14.00 -14.54
N LEU A 290 10.38 -13.66 -14.31
CA LEU A 290 9.43 -14.52 -13.58
C LEU A 290 9.11 -15.79 -14.35
N THR A 291 8.99 -15.74 -15.68
CA THR A 291 8.72 -16.93 -16.52
C THR A 291 9.89 -17.92 -16.57
N GLU A 292 11.13 -17.50 -16.23
CA GLU A 292 12.26 -18.41 -16.06
C GLU A 292 12.16 -19.28 -14.78
N VAL A 293 11.31 -18.89 -13.83
CA VAL A 293 11.26 -19.50 -12.50
C VAL A 293 9.92 -20.15 -12.20
N PHE A 294 8.82 -19.48 -12.56
CA PHE A 294 7.46 -19.92 -12.28
C PHE A 294 6.78 -20.54 -13.52
N ALA A 295 5.95 -21.54 -13.27
CA ALA A 295 5.21 -22.20 -14.36
C ALA A 295 4.13 -21.31 -14.98
N TYR A 296 3.54 -20.39 -14.21
CA TYR A 296 2.48 -19.50 -14.64
C TYR A 296 2.79 -18.08 -14.18
N VAL A 297 2.73 -17.15 -15.14
CA VAL A 297 2.86 -15.71 -14.91
C VAL A 297 1.69 -15.01 -15.56
N LYS A 298 1.05 -14.09 -14.85
CA LYS A 298 -0.10 -13.33 -15.30
C LYS A 298 0.12 -11.85 -15.05
N VAL A 299 -0.38 -11.01 -15.94
CA VAL A 299 -0.26 -9.55 -15.87
C VAL A 299 -1.65 -8.94 -15.84
N VAL A 300 -1.91 -8.10 -14.86
CA VAL A 300 -3.15 -7.32 -14.75
C VAL A 300 -2.79 -5.84 -14.81
N PRO A 301 -3.25 -5.09 -15.82
CA PRO A 301 -3.17 -3.64 -15.81
C PRO A 301 -4.01 -3.08 -14.67
N VAL A 302 -3.45 -2.19 -13.88
CA VAL A 302 -4.14 -1.53 -12.77
C VAL A 302 -4.06 -0.04 -12.98
N SER A 303 -5.15 0.58 -13.40
CA SER A 303 -5.25 2.02 -13.57
C SER A 303 -5.83 2.67 -12.32
N ASP A 304 -5.22 3.76 -11.88
CA ASP A 304 -5.73 4.59 -10.79
C ASP A 304 -6.08 5.98 -11.36
N GLU A 305 -7.18 6.03 -12.13
CA GLU A 305 -7.63 7.26 -12.82
C GLU A 305 -7.90 8.42 -11.84
N GLU A 306 -8.26 8.10 -10.59
CA GLU A 306 -8.56 9.10 -9.57
C GLU A 306 -7.33 9.87 -9.09
N TYR A 307 -6.17 9.23 -9.09
CA TYR A 307 -4.97 9.80 -8.46
C TYR A 307 -3.90 10.20 -9.49
N GLY A 308 -4.22 10.08 -10.76
CA GLY A 308 -3.47 10.60 -11.92
C GLY A 308 -2.00 10.21 -11.87
N GLY A 309 -1.66 9.05 -12.33
CA GLY A 309 -0.31 8.61 -12.15
C GLY A 309 0.21 7.69 -13.22
N GLU A 310 1.26 7.03 -12.87
CA GLU A 310 1.90 5.97 -13.62
C GLU A 310 0.95 4.77 -13.72
N ASP A 311 0.95 4.09 -14.85
CA ASP A 311 0.19 2.85 -14.99
C ASP A 311 0.89 1.76 -14.18
N ASN A 312 0.16 1.20 -13.23
CA ASN A 312 0.61 0.08 -12.42
C ASN A 312 0.18 -1.24 -13.08
N TYR A 313 0.97 -2.25 -12.88
CA TYR A 313 0.67 -3.62 -13.31
C TYR A 313 0.88 -4.55 -12.12
N LEU A 314 -0.15 -5.32 -11.79
CA LEU A 314 0.02 -6.47 -10.94
C LEU A 314 0.60 -7.61 -11.78
N VAL A 315 1.77 -8.07 -11.43
CA VAL A 315 2.35 -9.29 -12.00
C VAL A 315 2.24 -10.40 -10.96
N ALA A 316 1.47 -11.43 -11.29
CA ALA A 316 1.27 -12.59 -10.42
C ALA A 316 1.97 -13.81 -11.00
N ALA A 317 2.69 -14.54 -10.17
CA ALA A 317 3.42 -15.74 -10.56
C ALA A 317 3.18 -16.88 -9.56
N SER A 318 3.06 -18.12 -10.06
CA SER A 318 2.89 -19.33 -9.25
C SER A 318 3.24 -20.58 -10.08
N ASP A 319 3.49 -21.69 -9.40
CA ASP A 319 3.55 -23.02 -10.07
C ASP A 319 2.16 -23.64 -10.25
N ALA A 320 1.12 -22.97 -9.77
CA ALA A 320 -0.26 -23.36 -9.98
C ALA A 320 -0.99 -22.32 -10.86
N ASP A 321 -1.81 -22.80 -11.79
CA ASP A 321 -2.64 -21.92 -12.62
C ASP A 321 -3.89 -21.49 -11.84
N TYR A 322 -3.83 -20.32 -11.24
CA TYR A 322 -4.99 -19.71 -10.57
C TYR A 322 -5.71 -18.75 -11.52
N PRO A 323 -7.05 -18.70 -11.52
CA PRO A 323 -7.77 -17.66 -12.22
C PRO A 323 -7.41 -16.29 -11.63
N LEU A 324 -7.20 -15.30 -12.49
CA LEU A 324 -6.91 -13.94 -12.08
C LEU A 324 -7.75 -12.97 -12.91
N ALA A 325 -8.68 -12.31 -12.26
CA ALA A 325 -9.57 -11.35 -12.91
C ALA A 325 -8.77 -10.19 -13.53
N GLY A 326 -9.14 -9.81 -14.75
CA GLY A 326 -8.48 -8.71 -15.46
C GLY A 326 -7.11 -9.05 -16.06
N ALA A 327 -6.64 -10.31 -15.94
CA ALA A 327 -5.38 -10.71 -16.55
C ALA A 327 -5.45 -10.57 -18.08
N VAL A 328 -4.43 -9.93 -18.65
CA VAL A 328 -4.29 -9.78 -20.10
C VAL A 328 -3.35 -10.85 -20.65
N PRO A 329 -3.65 -11.43 -21.81
CA PRO A 329 -2.75 -12.39 -22.45
C PRO A 329 -1.50 -11.68 -22.97
N PHE A 330 -0.38 -12.35 -22.92
CA PHE A 330 0.86 -11.95 -23.59
C PHE A 330 1.49 -13.18 -24.26
N ASP A 331 2.32 -12.94 -25.26
CA ASP A 331 3.07 -13.97 -25.98
C ASP A 331 4.59 -13.78 -25.78
N GLU A 332 5.38 -14.67 -26.37
CA GLU A 332 6.85 -14.61 -26.29
C GLU A 332 7.42 -13.29 -26.86
N GLY A 333 6.73 -12.66 -27.81
CA GLY A 333 7.13 -11.38 -28.39
C GLY A 333 6.98 -10.21 -27.42
N PHE A 334 6.21 -10.37 -26.36
CA PHE A 334 6.10 -9.38 -25.29
C PHE A 334 7.31 -9.41 -24.35
N LEU A 335 7.96 -10.55 -24.15
CA LEU A 335 9.02 -10.72 -23.16
C LEU A 335 10.22 -9.83 -23.45
N GLY A 336 10.78 -9.27 -22.40
CA GLY A 336 12.02 -8.49 -22.41
C GLY A 336 13.24 -9.35 -22.08
N ASP A 337 14.27 -8.71 -21.54
CA ASP A 337 15.50 -9.38 -21.11
C ASP A 337 15.36 -9.86 -19.65
N VAL A 338 15.93 -11.02 -19.35
CA VAL A 338 16.02 -11.53 -17.97
C VAL A 338 16.92 -10.63 -17.14
N ILE A 339 16.40 -10.10 -16.03
CA ILE A 339 17.15 -9.25 -15.10
C ILE A 339 18.13 -10.12 -14.31
N ARG A 340 19.41 -9.82 -14.40
CA ARG A 340 20.50 -10.58 -13.75
C ARG A 340 21.21 -9.75 -12.71
#